data_12b0266a327348382893aea53d2cea31
#
_entry.id   12b0266a327348382893aea53d2cea31
#
_cell.length_a   1.000
_cell.length_b   1.000
_cell.length_c   1.000
_cell.angle_alpha   90.00
_cell.angle_beta   90.00
_cell.angle_gamma   90.00
#
_symmetry.space_group_name_H-M   'P 1'
#
loop_
_entity.id
_entity.type
_entity.pdbx_description
1 polymer ?
#
loop_
_entity_poly.entity_id
_entity_poly.type
_entity_poly.pdbx_seq_one_letter_code
_entity_poly.pdbx_strand_id
1 'polypeptide(L)'
;MSQIKDIDLAVNFAKKNGSKEIIILYCVSNYPSKIEDFNFKNIDIIKKRYSCKVGFSDHSIDNRLASAAILAGADYIEKHIALNNQKKGFDIKFSLKGSEIKDFREDIDVAWKLRGRNYFYRNKSENINKIFKRSIYVVKKIKKGDKFTMENISVIRPGFSLNPI
;
A
#
# COMPACT_ATOMS: atom_id res chain seq x y z
N MET A 1 14.84 11.04 14.69
CA MET A 1 15.23 11.70 15.95
C MET A 1 14.30 12.85 16.32
N SER A 2 13.67 13.52 15.35
CA SER A 2 12.79 14.68 15.60
C SER A 2 11.49 14.30 16.30
N GLN A 3 11.09 15.09 17.27
CA GLN A 3 9.76 15.02 17.87
C GLN A 3 8.77 15.86 17.03
N ILE A 4 7.47 15.68 17.26
CA ILE A 4 6.42 16.42 16.53
C ILE A 4 6.64 17.94 16.61
N LYS A 5 7.04 18.48 17.78
CA LYS A 5 7.31 19.92 17.94
C LYS A 5 8.44 20.42 17.03
N ASP A 6 9.43 19.60 16.74
CA ASP A 6 10.57 19.95 15.89
C ASP A 6 10.12 20.00 14.42
N ILE A 7 9.26 19.05 14.03
CA ILE A 7 8.65 19.01 12.70
C ILE A 7 7.71 20.22 12.52
N ASP A 8 6.87 20.52 13.53
CA ASP A 8 5.99 21.70 13.52
C ASP A 8 6.79 22.98 13.28
N LEU A 9 7.91 23.16 14.00
CA LEU A 9 8.78 24.33 13.84
C LEU A 9 9.36 24.42 12.42
N ALA A 10 9.91 23.32 11.92
CA ALA A 10 10.54 23.27 10.60
C ALA A 10 9.53 23.55 9.48
N VAL A 11 8.34 22.91 9.53
CA VAL A 11 7.28 23.09 8.53
C VAL A 11 6.74 24.53 8.55
N ASN A 12 6.50 25.10 9.74
CA ASN A 12 6.02 26.46 9.88
C ASN A 12 7.06 27.48 9.37
N PHE A 13 8.34 27.26 9.68
CA PHE A 13 9.42 28.10 9.19
C PHE A 13 9.54 28.06 7.66
N ALA A 14 9.51 26.86 7.07
CA ALA A 14 9.55 26.68 5.62
C ALA A 14 8.38 27.40 4.92
N LYS A 15 7.14 27.23 5.42
CA LYS A 15 5.95 27.90 4.89
C LYS A 15 6.07 29.42 4.98
N LYS A 16 6.50 29.93 6.14
CA LYS A 16 6.67 31.37 6.38
C LYS A 16 7.70 32.00 5.44
N ASN A 17 8.69 31.22 5.01
CA ASN A 17 9.74 31.68 4.08
C ASN A 17 9.46 31.30 2.62
N GLY A 18 8.21 31.03 2.26
CA GLY A 18 7.78 30.93 0.86
C GLY A 18 7.87 29.55 0.22
N SER A 19 8.12 28.48 1.01
CA SER A 19 8.07 27.12 0.47
C SER A 19 6.65 26.77 0.01
N LYS A 20 6.49 26.49 -1.27
CA LYS A 20 5.20 26.14 -1.90
C LYS A 20 4.84 24.67 -1.73
N GLU A 21 5.83 23.81 -1.71
CA GLU A 21 5.68 22.37 -1.54
C GLU A 21 6.65 21.89 -0.47
N ILE A 22 6.14 21.06 0.44
CA ILE A 22 6.93 20.42 1.50
C ILE A 22 6.72 18.93 1.41
N ILE A 23 7.79 18.18 1.42
CA ILE A 23 7.82 16.74 1.50
C ILE A 23 8.55 16.38 2.80
N ILE A 24 7.91 15.58 3.66
CA ILE A 24 8.52 15.12 4.91
C ILE A 24 8.95 13.67 4.72
N LEU A 25 10.22 13.36 4.96
CA LEU A 25 10.71 11.99 4.92
C LEU A 25 10.69 11.39 6.34
N TYR A 26 9.93 10.30 6.52
CA TYR A 26 10.03 9.46 7.70
C TYR A 26 11.34 8.67 7.62
N CYS A 27 12.11 8.71 8.68
CA CYS A 27 13.44 8.11 8.75
C CYS A 27 13.69 7.52 10.14
N VAL A 28 14.36 6.38 10.20
CA VAL A 28 14.98 5.84 11.42
C VAL A 28 16.48 6.05 11.32
N SER A 29 17.02 6.88 12.22
CA SER A 29 18.41 7.32 12.17
C SER A 29 19.35 6.33 12.90
N ASN A 30 19.22 5.03 12.60
CA ASN A 30 20.16 3.97 12.91
C ASN A 30 20.83 3.49 11.63
N TYR A 31 22.10 3.16 11.63
CA TYR A 31 22.89 2.88 10.44
C TYR A 31 23.69 1.57 10.57
N PRO A 32 23.22 0.41 10.09
CA PRO A 32 21.88 0.19 9.49
C PRO A 32 20.77 0.14 10.53
N SER A 33 19.54 0.48 10.07
CA SER A 33 18.32 0.35 10.88
C SER A 33 17.85 -1.10 10.94
N LYS A 34 17.32 -1.52 12.11
CA LYS A 34 16.67 -2.83 12.28
C LYS A 34 15.18 -2.75 11.96
N ILE A 35 14.58 -3.87 11.58
CA ILE A 35 13.14 -3.93 11.21
C ILE A 35 12.26 -3.49 12.39
N GLU A 36 12.61 -3.87 13.60
CA GLU A 36 11.85 -3.59 14.82
C GLU A 36 11.82 -2.09 15.19
N ASP A 37 12.73 -1.30 14.62
CA ASP A 37 12.83 0.14 14.89
C ASP A 37 11.80 0.96 14.09
N PHE A 38 11.14 0.34 13.08
CA PHE A 38 10.21 1.04 12.19
C PHE A 38 8.77 1.01 12.68
N ASN A 39 8.11 2.16 12.57
CA ASN A 39 6.66 2.30 12.72
C ASN A 39 6.07 3.05 11.52
N PHE A 40 5.69 2.33 10.48
CA PHE A 40 5.15 2.93 9.27
C PHE A 40 3.79 3.63 9.43
N LYS A 41 3.10 3.44 10.56
CA LYS A 41 1.93 4.27 10.89
C LYS A 41 2.28 5.75 11.03
N ASN A 42 3.55 6.07 11.34
CA ASN A 42 4.03 7.45 11.37
C ASN A 42 3.88 8.16 10.02
N ILE A 43 3.93 7.45 8.90
CA ILE A 43 3.73 8.01 7.54
C ILE A 43 2.32 8.60 7.44
N ASP A 44 1.29 7.84 7.83
CA ASP A 44 -0.10 8.32 7.82
C ASP A 44 -0.34 9.45 8.83
N ILE A 45 0.24 9.34 10.04
CA ILE A 45 0.16 10.38 11.07
C ILE A 45 0.74 11.71 10.57
N ILE A 46 1.94 11.67 9.98
CA ILE A 46 2.61 12.86 9.43
C ILE A 46 1.79 13.43 8.26
N LYS A 47 1.33 12.58 7.37
CA LYS A 47 0.53 12.97 6.20
C LYS A 47 -0.75 13.71 6.59
N LYS A 48 -1.49 13.17 7.58
CA LYS A 48 -2.71 13.78 8.11
C LYS A 48 -2.45 15.09 8.84
N ARG A 49 -1.38 15.14 9.66
CA ARG A 49 -1.06 16.33 10.45
C ARG A 49 -0.66 17.54 9.61
N TYR A 50 0.19 17.32 8.59
CA TYR A 50 0.78 18.41 7.82
C TYR A 50 0.11 18.64 6.45
N SER A 51 -0.81 17.76 6.05
CA SER A 51 -1.48 17.78 4.73
C SER A 51 -0.47 17.90 3.58
N CYS A 52 0.64 17.15 3.67
CA CYS A 52 1.73 17.17 2.69
C CYS A 52 2.05 15.76 2.20
N LYS A 53 2.85 15.66 1.15
CA LYS A 53 3.43 14.39 0.71
C LYS A 53 4.45 13.90 1.75
N VAL A 54 4.49 12.58 1.96
CA VAL A 54 5.42 11.97 2.89
C VAL A 54 6.20 10.89 2.17
N GLY A 55 7.50 10.89 2.36
CA GLY A 55 8.39 9.85 1.87
C GLY A 55 8.97 9.00 3.00
N PHE A 56 9.78 8.04 2.60
CA PHE A 56 10.54 7.17 3.49
C PHE A 56 12.02 7.22 3.11
N SER A 57 12.89 7.59 4.04
CA SER A 57 14.34 7.52 3.92
C SER A 57 14.82 6.23 4.57
N ASP A 58 15.29 5.30 3.75
CA ASP A 58 15.58 3.92 4.13
C ASP A 58 17.07 3.67 4.37
N HIS A 59 17.42 3.42 5.62
CA HIS A 59 18.76 3.03 6.07
C HIS A 59 18.85 1.55 6.48
N SER A 60 17.88 0.75 6.10
CA SER A 60 17.88 -0.69 6.37
C SER A 60 18.69 -1.47 5.33
N ILE A 61 19.01 -2.72 5.65
CA ILE A 61 19.57 -3.68 4.69
C ILE A 61 18.44 -4.37 3.90
N ASP A 62 17.22 -4.40 4.46
CA ASP A 62 16.09 -5.12 3.90
C ASP A 62 15.28 -4.26 2.91
N ASN A 63 15.47 -4.50 1.63
CA ASN A 63 14.81 -3.74 0.57
C ASN A 63 13.26 -3.87 0.55
N ARG A 64 12.69 -4.87 1.25
CA ARG A 64 11.22 -5.03 1.38
C ARG A 64 10.58 -3.87 2.14
N LEU A 65 11.34 -3.17 2.99
CA LEU A 65 10.82 -2.04 3.77
C LEU A 65 10.37 -0.88 2.90
N ALA A 66 11.03 -0.62 1.78
CA ALA A 66 10.62 0.41 0.83
C ALA A 66 9.23 0.11 0.23
N SER A 67 9.00 -1.15 -0.19
CA SER A 67 7.69 -1.60 -0.67
C SER A 67 6.61 -1.49 0.42
N ALA A 68 6.93 -1.88 1.65
CA ALA A 68 6.02 -1.75 2.79
C ALA A 68 5.69 -0.29 3.09
N ALA A 69 6.66 0.63 3.01
CA ALA A 69 6.44 2.06 3.20
C ALA A 69 5.51 2.65 2.12
N ILE A 70 5.66 2.24 0.86
CA ILE A 70 4.73 2.62 -0.23
C ILE A 70 3.30 2.17 0.08
N LEU A 71 3.12 0.91 0.50
CA LEU A 71 1.80 0.38 0.88
C LEU A 71 1.22 1.10 2.11
N ALA A 72 2.08 1.52 3.04
CA ALA A 72 1.69 2.34 4.20
C ALA A 72 1.38 3.80 3.85
N GLY A 73 1.61 4.23 2.62
CA GLY A 73 1.23 5.56 2.14
C GLY A 73 2.38 6.48 1.74
N ALA A 74 3.65 6.04 1.77
CA ALA A 74 4.76 6.86 1.31
C ALA A 74 4.63 7.20 -0.19
N ASP A 75 4.91 8.45 -0.53
CA ASP A 75 4.86 8.97 -1.90
C ASP A 75 6.27 9.05 -2.52
N TYR A 76 7.31 8.98 -1.70
CA TYR A 76 8.73 9.03 -2.09
C TYR A 76 9.53 7.99 -1.32
N ILE A 77 10.54 7.46 -1.98
CA ILE A 77 11.55 6.57 -1.35
C ILE A 77 12.93 7.17 -1.61
N GLU A 78 13.72 7.24 -0.55
CA GLU A 78 15.12 7.62 -0.59
C GLU A 78 15.95 6.45 -0.09
N LYS A 79 17.00 6.08 -0.81
CA LYS A 79 17.89 4.97 -0.49
C LYS A 79 19.31 5.28 -0.90
N HIS A 80 20.27 4.93 -0.06
CA HIS A 80 21.68 5.04 -0.40
C HIS A 80 22.05 4.10 -1.55
N ILE A 81 22.89 4.58 -2.45
CA ILE A 81 23.48 3.80 -3.54
C ILE A 81 25.00 3.86 -3.49
N ALA A 82 25.66 2.83 -3.98
CA ALA A 82 27.11 2.76 -4.07
C ALA A 82 27.53 2.15 -5.41
N LEU A 83 28.77 2.39 -5.82
CA LEU A 83 29.34 1.76 -7.02
C LEU A 83 29.52 0.25 -6.78
N ASN A 84 29.40 -0.55 -7.84
CA ASN A 84 29.49 -2.02 -7.78
C ASN A 84 30.74 -2.53 -7.09
N ASN A 85 31.87 -1.90 -7.36
CA ASN A 85 33.18 -2.30 -6.85
C ASN A 85 33.61 -1.51 -5.59
N GLN A 86 32.75 -0.65 -5.06
CA GLN A 86 33.06 0.15 -3.89
C GLN A 86 33.08 -0.73 -2.65
N LYS A 87 34.27 -0.86 -2.02
CA LYS A 87 34.48 -1.71 -0.83
C LYS A 87 34.57 -0.91 0.46
N LYS A 88 34.85 0.41 0.38
CA LYS A 88 35.05 1.28 1.55
C LYS A 88 34.13 2.48 1.49
N GLY A 89 33.56 2.85 2.65
CA GLY A 89 32.66 3.99 2.86
C GLY A 89 31.74 3.72 4.05
N PHE A 90 31.19 4.79 4.63
CA PHE A 90 30.39 4.69 5.85
C PHE A 90 29.07 3.93 5.66
N ASP A 91 28.37 4.15 4.53
CA ASP A 91 26.99 3.70 4.34
C ASP A 91 26.86 2.53 3.35
N ILE A 92 28.00 1.91 2.94
CA ILE A 92 28.03 0.85 1.92
C ILE A 92 27.24 -0.39 2.32
N LYS A 93 27.16 -0.68 3.64
CA LYS A 93 26.50 -1.90 4.14
C LYS A 93 25.02 -1.97 3.82
N PHE A 94 24.34 -0.84 3.67
CA PHE A 94 22.92 -0.75 3.36
C PHE A 94 22.63 0.04 2.08
N SER A 95 23.68 0.34 1.31
CA SER A 95 23.55 0.94 -0.03
C SER A 95 23.28 -0.10 -1.09
N LEU A 96 22.40 0.22 -2.04
CA LEU A 96 22.15 -0.59 -3.23
C LEU A 96 23.32 -0.48 -4.21
N LYS A 97 23.63 -1.58 -4.91
CA LYS A 97 24.72 -1.62 -5.88
C LYS A 97 24.26 -2.24 -7.19
N GLY A 98 24.71 -1.69 -8.30
CA GLY A 98 24.55 -2.25 -9.63
C GLY A 98 23.12 -2.64 -9.98
N SER A 99 22.90 -3.94 -10.28
CA SER A 99 21.58 -4.46 -10.64
C SER A 99 20.56 -4.38 -9.52
N GLU A 100 20.99 -4.36 -8.24
CA GLU A 100 20.08 -4.22 -7.10
C GLU A 100 19.23 -2.95 -7.19
N ILE A 101 19.74 -1.87 -7.81
CA ILE A 101 19.01 -0.62 -8.00
C ILE A 101 17.81 -0.82 -8.93
N LYS A 102 17.97 -1.62 -9.99
CA LYS A 102 16.91 -1.95 -10.93
C LYS A 102 15.83 -2.80 -10.24
N ASP A 103 16.25 -3.86 -9.57
CA ASP A 103 15.34 -4.77 -8.88
C ASP A 103 14.54 -4.03 -7.79
N PHE A 104 15.22 -3.18 -7.02
CA PHE A 104 14.60 -2.31 -6.02
C PHE A 104 13.56 -1.36 -6.63
N ARG A 105 13.85 -0.78 -7.80
CA ARG A 105 12.90 0.08 -8.52
C ARG A 105 11.68 -0.71 -8.99
N GLU A 106 11.88 -1.90 -9.53
CA GLU A 106 10.79 -2.79 -9.96
C GLU A 106 9.88 -3.16 -8.79
N ASP A 107 10.43 -3.50 -7.63
CA ASP A 107 9.68 -3.78 -6.40
C ASP A 107 8.84 -2.59 -5.94
N ILE A 108 9.39 -1.38 -6.00
CA ILE A 108 8.66 -0.14 -5.68
C ILE A 108 7.51 0.08 -6.67
N ASP A 109 7.72 -0.15 -7.97
CA ASP A 109 6.68 0.03 -8.98
C ASP A 109 5.55 -1.00 -8.81
N VAL A 110 5.87 -2.24 -8.40
CA VAL A 110 4.87 -3.24 -8.03
C VAL A 110 4.09 -2.79 -6.79
N ALA A 111 4.77 -2.36 -5.73
CA ALA A 111 4.13 -1.88 -4.52
C ALA A 111 3.21 -0.68 -4.79
N TRP A 112 3.62 0.24 -5.66
CA TRP A 112 2.82 1.38 -6.10
C TRP A 112 1.53 0.95 -6.79
N LYS A 113 1.60 -0.03 -7.68
CA LYS A 113 0.41 -0.60 -8.35
C LYS A 113 -0.52 -1.30 -7.34
N LEU A 114 0.06 -2.03 -6.38
CA LEU A 114 -0.68 -2.75 -5.33
C LEU A 114 -1.32 -1.83 -4.29
N ARG A 115 -0.78 -0.64 -4.05
CA ARG A 115 -1.33 0.35 -3.13
C ARG A 115 -2.79 0.66 -3.41
N GLY A 116 -3.20 0.57 -4.68
CA GLY A 116 -4.59 0.67 -5.09
C GLY A 116 -5.20 2.05 -4.87
N ARG A 117 -6.48 2.06 -4.51
CA ARG A 117 -7.31 3.26 -4.34
C ARG A 117 -7.86 3.33 -2.92
N ASN A 118 -8.21 4.52 -2.46
CA ASN A 118 -8.76 4.75 -1.13
C ASN A 118 -10.28 4.49 -1.00
N TYR A 119 -10.88 3.81 -1.99
CA TYR A 119 -12.28 3.40 -1.99
C TYR A 119 -12.42 1.96 -2.46
N PHE A 120 -13.47 1.28 -1.99
CA PHE A 120 -13.75 -0.09 -2.40
C PHE A 120 -14.19 -0.13 -3.86
N TYR A 121 -13.50 -0.92 -4.67
CA TYR A 121 -13.91 -1.21 -6.04
C TYR A 121 -13.59 -2.66 -6.42
N ARG A 122 -14.29 -3.15 -7.42
CA ARG A 122 -14.02 -4.45 -8.04
C ARG A 122 -13.38 -4.25 -9.41
N ASN A 123 -12.40 -5.07 -9.71
CA ASN A 123 -11.78 -5.05 -11.03
C ASN A 123 -12.79 -5.50 -12.10
N LYS A 124 -12.77 -4.84 -13.26
CA LYS A 124 -13.64 -5.21 -14.39
C LYS A 124 -13.42 -6.65 -14.86
N SER A 125 -12.20 -7.17 -14.77
CA SER A 125 -11.89 -8.57 -15.10
C SER A 125 -12.63 -9.60 -14.24
N GLU A 126 -13.05 -9.23 -13.02
CA GLU A 126 -13.85 -10.10 -12.15
C GLU A 126 -15.32 -10.20 -12.58
N ASN A 127 -15.79 -9.33 -13.48
CA ASN A 127 -17.20 -9.32 -13.89
C ASN A 127 -17.62 -10.64 -14.57
N ILE A 128 -16.71 -11.26 -15.32
CA ILE A 128 -16.94 -12.57 -15.96
C ILE A 128 -17.24 -13.63 -14.90
N ASN A 129 -16.63 -13.53 -13.74
CA ASN A 129 -16.78 -14.50 -12.64
C ASN A 129 -18.10 -14.35 -11.88
N LYS A 130 -18.94 -13.34 -12.21
CA LYS A 130 -20.29 -13.21 -11.61
C LYS A 130 -21.17 -14.42 -11.89
N ILE A 131 -20.93 -15.13 -12.99
CA ILE A 131 -21.63 -16.38 -13.29
C ILE A 131 -21.46 -17.45 -12.20
N PHE A 132 -20.36 -17.40 -11.46
CA PHE A 132 -20.08 -18.35 -10.37
C PHE A 132 -20.80 -18.02 -9.06
N LYS A 133 -21.51 -16.89 -8.99
CA LYS A 133 -22.42 -16.63 -7.87
C LYS A 133 -23.52 -17.68 -7.83
N ARG A 134 -24.16 -17.78 -6.68
CA ARG A 134 -25.36 -18.61 -6.53
C ARG A 134 -26.62 -17.74 -6.68
N SER A 135 -27.66 -18.35 -7.20
CA SER A 135 -29.00 -17.76 -7.32
C SER A 135 -30.05 -18.76 -6.88
N ILE A 136 -31.24 -18.29 -6.58
CA ILE A 136 -32.38 -19.12 -6.27
C ILE A 136 -32.96 -19.62 -7.58
N TYR A 137 -33.11 -20.94 -7.70
CA TYR A 137 -33.73 -21.62 -8.84
C TYR A 137 -34.87 -22.50 -8.38
N VAL A 138 -35.92 -22.57 -9.20
CA VAL A 138 -36.97 -23.59 -9.06
C VAL A 138 -36.39 -24.93 -9.52
N VAL A 139 -36.44 -25.94 -8.68
CA VAL A 139 -35.89 -27.28 -8.93
C VAL A 139 -36.96 -28.37 -9.05
N LYS A 140 -38.22 -28.06 -8.64
CA LYS A 140 -39.40 -28.88 -8.88
C LYS A 140 -40.51 -28.03 -9.46
N LYS A 141 -41.45 -28.65 -10.24
CA LYS A 141 -42.58 -27.93 -10.87
C LYS A 141 -43.43 -27.26 -9.80
N ILE A 142 -43.71 -25.95 -10.02
CA ILE A 142 -44.55 -25.10 -9.18
C ILE A 142 -45.76 -24.67 -9.96
N LYS A 143 -46.95 -24.64 -9.36
CA LYS A 143 -48.22 -24.13 -9.92
C LYS A 143 -48.52 -22.77 -9.31
N LYS A 144 -49.39 -22.00 -9.98
CA LYS A 144 -49.87 -20.72 -9.42
C LYS A 144 -50.59 -20.94 -8.09
N GLY A 145 -50.12 -20.26 -7.05
CA GLY A 145 -50.63 -20.40 -5.68
C GLY A 145 -49.81 -21.29 -4.78
N ASP A 146 -48.86 -22.07 -5.30
CA ASP A 146 -47.97 -22.87 -4.50
C ASP A 146 -46.98 -22.01 -3.71
N LYS A 147 -46.66 -22.41 -2.50
CA LYS A 147 -45.60 -21.79 -1.67
C LYS A 147 -44.23 -22.24 -2.10
N PHE A 148 -43.25 -21.33 -2.08
CA PHE A 148 -41.84 -21.69 -2.17
C PHE A 148 -41.38 -22.43 -0.91
N THR A 149 -40.75 -23.56 -1.07
CA THR A 149 -40.22 -24.39 0.01
C THR A 149 -38.80 -24.83 -0.34
N MET A 150 -38.04 -25.29 0.65
CA MET A 150 -36.71 -25.89 0.43
C MET A 150 -36.74 -27.15 -0.47
N GLU A 151 -37.90 -27.71 -0.72
CA GLU A 151 -38.06 -28.84 -1.62
C GLU A 151 -38.21 -28.44 -3.09
N ASN A 152 -38.79 -27.26 -3.38
CA ASN A 152 -39.08 -26.83 -4.73
C ASN A 152 -38.19 -25.71 -5.24
N ILE A 153 -37.39 -25.06 -4.35
CA ILE A 153 -36.35 -24.11 -4.71
C ILE A 153 -35.00 -24.56 -4.17
N SER A 154 -33.91 -24.12 -4.82
CA SER A 154 -32.53 -24.36 -4.35
C SER A 154 -31.61 -23.22 -4.69
N VAL A 155 -30.59 -23.01 -3.86
CA VAL A 155 -29.57 -22.00 -4.04
C VAL A 155 -28.35 -22.62 -4.72
N ILE A 156 -28.31 -22.54 -6.04
CA ILE A 156 -27.29 -23.19 -6.88
C ILE A 156 -26.67 -22.20 -7.87
N ARG A 157 -25.63 -22.63 -8.57
CA ARG A 157 -25.03 -21.90 -9.70
C ARG A 157 -25.73 -22.28 -11.01
N PRO A 158 -25.72 -21.39 -12.02
CA PRO A 158 -25.04 -20.09 -12.15
C PRO A 158 -25.80 -18.93 -11.50
N GLY A 159 -25.15 -17.74 -11.43
CA GLY A 159 -25.67 -16.53 -10.80
C GLY A 159 -26.54 -15.66 -11.70
N PHE A 160 -27.50 -16.23 -12.44
CA PHE A 160 -28.35 -15.53 -13.40
C PHE A 160 -29.80 -15.33 -12.97
N SER A 161 -30.16 -15.76 -11.77
CA SER A 161 -31.52 -15.65 -11.25
C SER A 161 -31.55 -14.81 -9.97
N LEU A 162 -32.59 -14.96 -9.15
CA LEU A 162 -32.78 -14.16 -7.94
C LEU A 162 -31.63 -14.33 -6.94
N ASN A 163 -31.23 -13.20 -6.35
CA ASN A 163 -30.21 -13.22 -5.28
C ASN A 163 -30.77 -13.96 -4.06
N PRO A 164 -29.99 -14.87 -3.43
CA PRO A 164 -30.38 -15.56 -2.21
C PRO A 164 -30.53 -14.69 -0.95
N ILE A 165 -30.04 -13.43 -1.01
CA ILE A 165 -30.04 -12.47 0.10
C ILE A 165 -30.89 -11.27 -0.29
#